data_3798a4ad7dd2f28a4cd18cd76cb07152
#
_entry.id   3798a4ad7dd2f28a4cd18cd76cb07152
#
_cell.length_a   1.000
_cell.length_b   1.000
_cell.length_c   1.000
_cell.angle_alpha   90.00
_cell.angle_beta   90.00
_cell.angle_gamma   90.00
#
_symmetry.space_group_name_H-M   'P 1'
#
loop_
_entity.id
_entity.type
_entity.pdbx_description
1 polymer ?
#
loop_
_entity_poly.entity_id
_entity_poly.type
_entity_poly.pdbx_seq_one_letter_code
_entity_poly.pdbx_strand_id
1 'polypeptide(L)'
;MPLLEVENLTKVYSKRAVVDHVSYYVNAGEIVGLLGPNGAGKTTAFRMTVGMIGPTDGRVIFGAEDVTGLPMYKRARRGIGYLSQEPSVFQKLTVEQNILAVLESMHLKRKERKRRAAQALDELDLSRLARHKAHTLSGGERRRLEITRALVSNPSLLLLDEPFSGVDPIAVLDIQQIVLSLRERGIGILLTDHSVRETLTICERSYIINEGQVLTSGTSNELVNDPVARRIYLGESFRGDDFLHRRAAMQAIIAEAAEIPPAPRRDLADIMAEEEHEEEAKLKPPEKTGKYTHLEYHPEAIELDEIEKELERRRNELKRREK
;
A
#
# COMPACT_ATOMS: atom_id res chain seq x y z
N MET A 1 -24.36 -6.69 1.91
CA MET A 1 -24.09 -5.30 1.46
C MET A 1 -22.62 -5.21 1.09
N PRO A 2 -22.26 -4.52 0.02
CA PRO A 2 -20.88 -4.27 -0.34
C PRO A 2 -20.13 -3.57 0.81
N LEU A 3 -18.81 -3.82 0.92
CA LEU A 3 -17.94 -3.10 1.85
C LEU A 3 -17.67 -1.67 1.35
N LEU A 4 -17.43 -1.53 0.03
CA LEU A 4 -17.32 -0.25 -0.66
C LEU A 4 -18.34 -0.22 -1.79
N GLU A 5 -19.05 0.88 -1.92
CA GLU A 5 -19.96 1.15 -3.04
C GLU A 5 -19.70 2.56 -3.59
N VAL A 6 -19.53 2.64 -4.89
CA VAL A 6 -19.31 3.88 -5.63
C VAL A 6 -20.46 4.04 -6.60
N GLU A 7 -21.19 5.14 -6.46
CA GLU A 7 -22.42 5.39 -7.24
C GLU A 7 -22.26 6.64 -8.10
N ASN A 8 -22.38 6.46 -9.41
CA ASN A 8 -22.44 7.53 -10.43
C ASN A 8 -21.34 8.60 -10.28
N LEU A 9 -20.12 8.15 -9.91
CA LEU A 9 -19.02 9.04 -9.62
C LEU A 9 -18.64 9.84 -10.86
N THR A 10 -18.66 11.16 -10.74
CA THR A 10 -18.39 12.08 -11.86
C THR A 10 -17.32 13.10 -11.45
N LYS A 11 -16.37 13.35 -12.37
CA LYS A 11 -15.37 14.41 -12.22
C LYS A 11 -15.21 15.21 -13.49
N VAL A 12 -15.47 16.51 -13.38
CA VAL A 12 -15.34 17.47 -14.49
C VAL A 12 -14.17 18.41 -14.21
N TYR A 13 -13.28 18.55 -15.18
CA TYR A 13 -12.20 19.55 -15.20
C TYR A 13 -12.38 20.41 -16.48
N SER A 14 -12.40 21.72 -16.33
CA SER A 14 -12.47 22.67 -17.46
C SER A 14 -13.54 22.27 -18.51
N LYS A 15 -14.75 21.92 -18.05
CA LYS A 15 -15.90 21.47 -18.87
C LYS A 15 -15.77 20.08 -19.52
N ARG A 16 -14.68 19.35 -19.26
CA ARG A 16 -14.51 17.97 -19.74
C ARG A 16 -14.74 17.00 -18.58
N ALA A 17 -15.65 16.06 -18.76
CA ALA A 17 -15.80 14.93 -17.84
C ALA A 17 -14.62 13.97 -18.05
N VAL A 18 -13.82 13.78 -17.01
CA VAL A 18 -12.71 12.80 -16.99
C VAL A 18 -13.17 11.48 -16.39
N VAL A 19 -14.14 11.54 -15.48
CA VAL A 19 -14.93 10.41 -14.98
C VAL A 19 -16.39 10.81 -15.12
N ASP A 20 -17.20 9.93 -15.68
CA ASP A 20 -18.58 10.19 -16.07
C ASP A 20 -19.48 9.03 -15.65
N HIS A 21 -20.23 9.22 -14.56
CA HIS A 21 -21.20 8.27 -13.98
C HIS A 21 -20.60 6.86 -13.69
N VAL A 22 -19.36 6.79 -13.24
CA VAL A 22 -18.70 5.52 -12.92
C VAL A 22 -19.25 4.93 -11.63
N SER A 23 -19.72 3.69 -11.71
CA SER A 23 -20.24 2.92 -10.57
C SER A 23 -19.52 1.58 -10.46
N TYR A 24 -19.13 1.21 -9.24
CA TYR A 24 -18.54 -0.09 -8.92
C TYR A 24 -18.66 -0.38 -7.42
N TYR A 25 -18.44 -1.62 -7.04
CA TYR A 25 -18.45 -2.02 -5.63
C TYR A 25 -17.37 -3.05 -5.33
N VAL A 26 -17.03 -3.21 -4.05
CA VAL A 26 -16.10 -4.21 -3.53
C VAL A 26 -16.73 -4.85 -2.30
N ASN A 27 -16.76 -6.16 -2.23
CA ASN A 27 -17.19 -6.90 -1.05
C ASN A 27 -16.01 -7.14 -0.08
N ALA A 28 -16.31 -7.48 1.17
CA ALA A 28 -15.28 -7.95 2.08
C ALA A 28 -14.68 -9.26 1.56
N GLY A 29 -13.34 -9.38 1.60
CA GLY A 29 -12.65 -10.55 1.09
C GLY A 29 -12.77 -10.75 -0.43
N GLU A 30 -12.95 -9.68 -1.20
CA GLU A 30 -12.97 -9.70 -2.67
C GLU A 30 -11.84 -8.84 -3.23
N ILE A 31 -11.20 -9.31 -4.31
CA ILE A 31 -10.25 -8.52 -5.10
C ILE A 31 -10.94 -8.04 -6.37
N VAL A 32 -11.07 -6.73 -6.50
CA VAL A 32 -11.70 -6.07 -7.65
C VAL A 32 -10.67 -5.26 -8.43
N GLY A 33 -10.60 -5.46 -9.73
CA GLY A 33 -9.76 -4.68 -10.65
C GLY A 33 -10.49 -3.48 -11.25
N LEU A 34 -9.82 -2.34 -11.32
CA LEU A 34 -10.27 -1.17 -12.07
C LEU A 34 -9.31 -0.96 -13.24
N LEU A 35 -9.66 -1.46 -14.42
CA LEU A 35 -8.79 -1.62 -15.57
C LEU A 35 -9.18 -0.65 -16.70
N GLY A 36 -8.31 -0.51 -17.69
CA GLY A 36 -8.56 0.31 -18.87
C GLY A 36 -7.30 0.98 -19.42
N PRO A 37 -7.35 1.58 -20.59
CA PRO A 37 -6.21 2.24 -21.22
C PRO A 37 -5.72 3.47 -20.42
N ASN A 38 -4.54 3.98 -20.79
CA ASN A 38 -4.02 5.21 -20.20
C ASN A 38 -4.94 6.38 -20.53
N GLY A 39 -5.21 7.24 -19.54
CA GLY A 39 -6.13 8.36 -19.69
C GLY A 39 -7.61 8.01 -19.59
N ALA A 40 -7.99 6.75 -19.36
CA ALA A 40 -9.39 6.32 -19.24
C ALA A 40 -10.14 6.86 -18.02
N GLY A 41 -9.46 7.50 -17.06
CA GLY A 41 -10.09 8.02 -15.85
C GLY A 41 -9.88 7.18 -14.59
N LYS A 42 -9.21 6.01 -14.67
CA LYS A 42 -8.96 5.09 -13.54
C LYS A 42 -8.39 5.77 -12.31
N THR A 43 -7.22 6.39 -12.45
CA THR A 43 -6.53 7.08 -11.34
C THR A 43 -7.39 8.20 -10.73
N THR A 44 -8.20 8.88 -11.54
CA THR A 44 -9.12 9.93 -11.05
C THR A 44 -10.24 9.30 -10.23
N ALA A 45 -10.89 8.24 -10.72
CA ALA A 45 -11.92 7.50 -9.98
C ALA A 45 -11.36 6.94 -8.68
N PHE A 46 -10.16 6.37 -8.74
CA PHE A 46 -9.44 5.83 -7.59
C PHE A 46 -9.14 6.92 -6.53
N ARG A 47 -8.60 8.07 -6.94
CA ARG A 47 -8.31 9.21 -6.04
C ARG A 47 -9.58 9.80 -5.42
N MET A 48 -10.71 9.79 -6.11
CA MET A 48 -12.00 10.16 -5.53
C MET A 48 -12.45 9.16 -4.46
N THR A 49 -12.26 7.87 -4.70
CA THR A 49 -12.58 6.80 -3.74
C THR A 49 -11.71 6.85 -2.50
N VAL A 50 -10.43 7.18 -2.64
CA VAL A 50 -9.51 7.38 -1.51
C VAL A 50 -9.84 8.67 -0.73
N GLY A 51 -10.46 9.68 -1.36
CA GLY A 51 -10.72 10.99 -0.79
C GLY A 51 -9.56 11.98 -0.92
N MET A 52 -8.69 11.77 -1.92
CA MET A 52 -7.64 12.73 -2.30
C MET A 52 -8.21 13.90 -3.10
N ILE A 53 -9.24 13.64 -3.90
CA ILE A 53 -9.98 14.66 -4.66
C ILE A 53 -11.48 14.45 -4.42
N GLY A 54 -12.22 15.55 -4.35
CA GLY A 54 -13.68 15.48 -4.27
C GLY A 54 -14.31 15.23 -5.64
N PRO A 55 -15.35 14.39 -5.75
CA PRO A 55 -16.13 14.26 -6.97
C PRO A 55 -16.89 15.55 -7.28
N THR A 56 -17.29 15.72 -8.54
CA THR A 56 -18.24 16.78 -8.96
C THR A 56 -19.65 16.34 -8.65
N ASP A 57 -19.95 15.05 -8.83
CA ASP A 57 -21.23 14.40 -8.53
C ASP A 57 -21.00 12.92 -8.20
N GLY A 58 -22.02 12.26 -7.65
CA GLY A 58 -21.97 10.87 -7.23
C GLY A 58 -21.56 10.69 -5.77
N ARG A 59 -21.51 9.44 -5.32
CA ARG A 59 -21.28 9.09 -3.91
C ARG A 59 -20.26 7.95 -3.75
N VAL A 60 -19.59 7.98 -2.60
CA VAL A 60 -18.72 6.90 -2.11
C VAL A 60 -19.25 6.47 -0.76
N ILE A 61 -19.73 5.23 -0.66
CA ILE A 61 -20.29 4.64 0.53
C ILE A 61 -19.33 3.56 1.02
N PHE A 62 -18.94 3.61 2.29
CA PHE A 62 -18.07 2.62 2.92
C PHE A 62 -18.76 2.02 4.15
N GLY A 63 -18.99 0.71 4.12
CA GLY A 63 -19.91 0.08 5.04
C GLY A 63 -21.33 0.62 4.84
N ALA A 64 -21.90 1.23 5.86
CA ALA A 64 -23.21 1.89 5.76
C ALA A 64 -23.09 3.43 5.79
N GLU A 65 -21.89 3.99 5.65
CA GLU A 65 -21.62 5.43 5.82
C GLU A 65 -21.25 6.08 4.49
N ASP A 66 -21.89 7.20 4.17
CA ASP A 66 -21.47 8.08 3.08
C ASP A 66 -20.19 8.82 3.47
N VAL A 67 -19.09 8.48 2.80
CA VAL A 67 -17.77 9.06 3.03
C VAL A 67 -17.36 10.07 1.95
N THR A 68 -18.27 10.43 1.06
CA THR A 68 -18.00 11.28 -0.12
C THR A 68 -17.31 12.59 0.25
N GLY A 69 -17.84 13.30 1.25
CA GLY A 69 -17.29 14.58 1.72
C GLY A 69 -16.07 14.45 2.66
N LEU A 70 -15.66 13.23 3.00
CA LEU A 70 -14.57 13.02 3.95
C LEU A 70 -13.20 13.03 3.26
N PRO A 71 -12.22 13.78 3.80
CA PRO A 71 -10.85 13.72 3.30
C PRO A 71 -10.19 12.36 3.62
N MET A 72 -9.14 12.01 2.88
CA MET A 72 -8.42 10.74 2.95
C MET A 72 -8.10 10.29 4.39
N TYR A 73 -7.58 11.17 5.26
CA TYR A 73 -7.21 10.78 6.62
C TYR A 73 -8.41 10.36 7.49
N LYS A 74 -9.60 10.91 7.23
CA LYS A 74 -10.84 10.49 7.92
C LYS A 74 -11.33 9.15 7.40
N ARG A 75 -11.18 8.88 6.09
CA ARG A 75 -11.48 7.56 5.49
C ARG A 75 -10.50 6.50 6.00
N ALA A 76 -9.20 6.85 6.12
CA ALA A 76 -8.20 5.94 6.69
C ALA A 76 -8.53 5.51 8.12
N ARG A 77 -9.01 6.43 8.96
CA ARG A 77 -9.46 6.11 10.33
C ARG A 77 -10.70 5.20 10.38
N ARG A 78 -11.45 5.10 9.31
CA ARG A 78 -12.60 4.19 9.15
C ARG A 78 -12.21 2.81 8.65
N GLY A 79 -10.95 2.62 8.25
CA GLY A 79 -10.45 1.35 7.78
C GLY A 79 -10.19 1.26 6.29
N ILE A 80 -10.04 2.39 5.59
CA ILE A 80 -9.62 2.43 4.19
C ILE A 80 -8.11 2.62 4.14
N GLY A 81 -7.36 1.57 3.79
CA GLY A 81 -5.93 1.65 3.50
C GLY A 81 -5.66 2.07 2.06
N TYR A 82 -4.53 2.74 1.82
CA TYR A 82 -4.13 3.16 0.48
C TYR A 82 -2.64 2.96 0.25
N LEU A 83 -2.32 2.31 -0.87
CA LEU A 83 -0.97 2.17 -1.39
C LEU A 83 -0.87 2.97 -2.69
N SER A 84 -0.06 4.03 -2.68
CA SER A 84 0.15 4.90 -3.85
C SER A 84 1.05 4.26 -4.89
N GLN A 85 0.89 4.71 -6.15
CA GLN A 85 1.82 4.40 -7.24
C GLN A 85 3.22 4.95 -6.95
N GLU A 86 3.30 6.19 -6.45
CA GLU A 86 4.59 6.80 -6.11
C GLU A 86 5.15 6.20 -4.80
N PRO A 87 6.49 5.97 -4.73
CA PRO A 87 7.12 5.48 -3.54
C PRO A 87 6.82 6.36 -2.31
N SER A 88 6.23 5.75 -1.28
CA SER A 88 5.76 6.48 -0.10
C SER A 88 6.64 6.28 1.14
N VAL A 89 7.71 5.48 1.04
CA VAL A 89 8.60 5.20 2.17
C VAL A 89 9.48 6.40 2.54
N PHE A 90 9.70 6.59 3.84
CA PHE A 90 10.67 7.54 4.34
C PHE A 90 12.08 6.96 4.17
N GLN A 91 12.76 7.35 3.10
CA GLN A 91 14.03 6.76 2.66
C GLN A 91 15.15 6.83 3.69
N LYS A 92 15.21 7.90 4.51
CA LYS A 92 16.22 8.11 5.55
C LYS A 92 15.92 7.37 6.85
N LEU A 93 14.69 6.88 7.04
CA LEU A 93 14.30 6.08 8.20
C LEU A 93 14.63 4.61 7.98
N THR A 94 14.77 3.84 9.07
CA THR A 94 14.86 2.38 8.99
C THR A 94 13.51 1.78 8.61
N VAL A 95 13.51 0.50 8.25
CA VAL A 95 12.30 -0.26 7.96
C VAL A 95 11.34 -0.22 9.15
N GLU A 96 11.83 -0.52 10.36
CA GLU A 96 11.05 -0.42 11.59
C GLU A 96 10.55 1.01 11.86
N GLN A 97 11.41 2.02 11.72
CA GLN A 97 11.02 3.41 11.92
C GLN A 97 9.91 3.87 10.95
N ASN A 98 9.89 3.34 9.72
CA ASN A 98 8.81 3.59 8.77
C ASN A 98 7.46 3.09 9.28
N ILE A 99 7.42 1.94 9.94
CA ILE A 99 6.19 1.39 10.54
C ILE A 99 5.80 2.15 11.80
N LEU A 100 6.77 2.42 12.67
CA LEU A 100 6.55 3.18 13.93
C LEU A 100 5.98 4.58 13.63
N ALA A 101 6.43 5.26 12.57
CA ALA A 101 5.91 6.57 12.19
C ALA A 101 4.40 6.55 11.87
N VAL A 102 3.91 5.47 11.24
CA VAL A 102 2.46 5.29 11.03
C VAL A 102 1.74 5.04 12.34
N LEU A 103 2.27 4.14 13.19
CA LEU A 103 1.67 3.78 14.48
C LEU A 103 1.63 4.96 15.46
N GLU A 104 2.53 5.92 15.36
CA GLU A 104 2.52 7.14 16.18
C GLU A 104 1.26 7.98 15.96
N SER A 105 0.78 8.04 14.72
CA SER A 105 -0.45 8.76 14.40
C SER A 105 -1.72 8.14 15.00
N MET A 106 -1.64 6.90 15.49
CA MET A 106 -2.76 6.14 16.05
C MET A 106 -2.94 6.32 17.56
N HIS A 107 -2.17 7.17 18.21
CA HIS A 107 -2.23 7.44 19.67
C HIS A 107 -2.06 6.19 20.55
N LEU A 108 -1.33 5.18 20.08
CA LEU A 108 -1.04 3.96 20.83
C LEU A 108 0.07 4.19 21.87
N LYS A 109 0.07 3.41 22.96
CA LYS A 109 1.16 3.40 23.93
C LYS A 109 2.44 2.85 23.30
N ARG A 110 3.62 3.30 23.74
CA ARG A 110 4.95 2.91 23.19
C ARG A 110 5.12 1.40 23.07
N LYS A 111 4.78 0.64 24.12
CA LYS A 111 4.87 -0.84 24.14
C LYS A 111 3.99 -1.46 23.05
N GLU A 112 2.76 -0.99 22.89
CA GLU A 112 1.84 -1.49 21.87
C GLU A 112 2.31 -1.13 20.44
N ARG A 113 2.89 0.05 20.23
CA ARG A 113 3.48 0.42 18.93
C ARG A 113 4.62 -0.52 18.53
N LYS A 114 5.57 -0.78 19.46
CA LYS A 114 6.68 -1.72 19.22
C LYS A 114 6.16 -3.12 18.89
N ARG A 115 5.21 -3.64 19.69
CA ARG A 115 4.58 -4.95 19.46
C ARG A 115 3.96 -5.06 18.07
N ARG A 116 3.15 -4.07 17.67
CA ARG A 116 2.50 -4.06 16.34
C ARG A 116 3.51 -3.89 15.21
N ALA A 117 4.55 -3.11 15.41
CA ALA A 117 5.61 -2.95 14.42
C ALA A 117 6.34 -4.28 14.19
N ALA A 118 6.76 -4.97 15.24
CA ALA A 118 7.41 -6.27 15.14
C ALA A 118 6.51 -7.30 14.43
N GLN A 119 5.25 -7.39 14.84
CA GLN A 119 4.27 -8.28 14.21
C GLN A 119 4.09 -7.98 12.71
N ALA A 120 3.93 -6.70 12.33
CA ALA A 120 3.74 -6.30 10.95
C ALA A 120 4.96 -6.58 10.07
N LEU A 121 6.17 -6.45 10.63
CA LEU A 121 7.42 -6.78 9.94
C LEU A 121 7.58 -8.29 9.74
N ASP A 122 7.17 -9.09 10.72
CA ASP A 122 7.21 -10.54 10.64
C ASP A 122 6.22 -11.08 9.60
N GLU A 123 5.02 -10.53 9.54
CA GLU A 123 3.96 -10.92 8.59
C GLU A 123 4.41 -10.84 7.13
N LEU A 124 5.28 -9.90 6.76
CA LEU A 124 5.73 -9.70 5.39
C LEU A 124 7.25 -9.94 5.20
N ASP A 125 7.85 -10.77 6.06
CA ASP A 125 9.27 -11.19 6.02
C ASP A 125 10.25 -10.01 5.94
N LEU A 126 10.00 -8.97 6.74
CA LEU A 126 10.84 -7.77 6.83
C LEU A 126 11.63 -7.70 8.14
N SER A 127 11.45 -8.63 9.07
CA SER A 127 12.08 -8.62 10.40
C SER A 127 13.60 -8.54 10.32
N ARG A 128 14.23 -9.27 9.40
CA ARG A 128 15.70 -9.24 9.17
C ARG A 128 16.20 -7.89 8.67
N LEU A 129 15.33 -7.10 8.05
CA LEU A 129 15.64 -5.79 7.48
C LEU A 129 15.24 -4.63 8.40
N ALA A 130 14.70 -4.90 9.60
CA ALA A 130 14.13 -3.90 10.50
C ALA A 130 15.05 -2.70 10.73
N ARG A 131 16.35 -2.93 10.86
CA ARG A 131 17.37 -1.89 11.11
C ARG A 131 18.00 -1.30 9.85
N HIS A 132 17.71 -1.85 8.66
CA HIS A 132 18.20 -1.31 7.39
C HIS A 132 17.49 -0.02 7.03
N LYS A 133 18.22 0.92 6.43
CA LYS A 133 17.60 2.16 5.89
C LYS A 133 16.75 1.85 4.66
N ALA A 134 15.57 2.46 4.56
CA ALA A 134 14.63 2.15 3.47
C ALA A 134 15.19 2.41 2.06
N HIS A 135 16.17 3.32 1.91
CA HIS A 135 16.83 3.56 0.63
C HIS A 135 17.74 2.41 0.16
N THR A 136 18.14 1.50 1.06
CA THR A 136 19.00 0.34 0.72
C THR A 136 18.21 -0.88 0.27
N LEU A 137 16.88 -0.83 0.35
CA LEU A 137 16.01 -1.94 -0.02
C LEU A 137 15.93 -2.14 -1.53
N SER A 138 15.84 -3.40 -1.96
CA SER A 138 15.43 -3.76 -3.31
C SER A 138 14.03 -3.26 -3.65
N GLY A 139 13.62 -3.30 -4.93
CA GLY A 139 12.28 -2.90 -5.36
C GLY A 139 11.17 -3.69 -4.66
N GLY A 140 11.31 -5.02 -4.61
CA GLY A 140 10.36 -5.91 -3.95
C GLY A 140 10.29 -5.72 -2.43
N GLU A 141 11.44 -5.60 -1.75
CA GLU A 141 11.47 -5.32 -0.30
C GLU A 141 10.85 -3.97 0.03
N ARG A 142 11.11 -2.94 -0.80
CA ARG A 142 10.48 -1.63 -0.64
C ARG A 142 8.96 -1.71 -0.81
N ARG A 143 8.48 -2.47 -1.80
CA ARG A 143 7.05 -2.66 -2.02
C ARG A 143 6.39 -3.40 -0.87
N ARG A 144 7.04 -4.43 -0.32
CA ARG A 144 6.59 -5.10 0.90
C ARG A 144 6.50 -4.13 2.09
N LEU A 145 7.49 -3.25 2.28
CA LEU A 145 7.45 -2.23 3.33
C LEU A 145 6.28 -1.24 3.13
N GLU A 146 6.00 -0.83 1.91
CA GLU A 146 4.86 0.06 1.59
C GLU A 146 3.53 -0.61 1.92
N ILE A 147 3.37 -1.88 1.56
CA ILE A 147 2.18 -2.67 1.90
C ILE A 147 2.07 -2.81 3.42
N THR A 148 3.17 -3.15 4.12
CA THR A 148 3.18 -3.25 5.58
C THR A 148 2.72 -1.96 6.25
N ARG A 149 3.17 -0.80 5.75
CA ARG A 149 2.74 0.52 6.25
C ARG A 149 1.24 0.76 6.05
N ALA A 150 0.67 0.31 4.95
CA ALA A 150 -0.77 0.42 4.71
C ALA A 150 -1.57 -0.53 5.63
N LEU A 151 -1.03 -1.71 5.92
CA LEU A 151 -1.69 -2.75 6.73
C LEU A 151 -1.64 -2.48 8.23
N VAL A 152 -0.62 -1.80 8.73
CA VAL A 152 -0.43 -1.59 10.17
C VAL A 152 -1.56 -0.80 10.83
N SER A 153 -2.35 -0.07 10.05
CA SER A 153 -3.60 0.59 10.50
C SER A 153 -4.79 -0.36 10.61
N ASN A 154 -4.60 -1.65 10.28
CA ASN A 154 -5.63 -2.70 10.27
C ASN A 154 -6.85 -2.34 9.41
N PRO A 155 -6.66 -2.08 8.11
CA PRO A 155 -7.76 -1.71 7.22
C PRO A 155 -8.68 -2.90 6.94
N SER A 156 -9.97 -2.63 6.70
CA SER A 156 -10.92 -3.61 6.15
C SER A 156 -11.03 -3.53 4.63
N LEU A 157 -10.60 -2.40 4.03
CA LEU A 157 -10.50 -2.18 2.60
C LEU A 157 -9.12 -1.65 2.26
N LEU A 158 -8.46 -2.22 1.26
CA LEU A 158 -7.16 -1.77 0.76
C LEU A 158 -7.26 -1.36 -0.71
N LEU A 159 -6.86 -0.12 -1.00
CA LEU A 159 -6.77 0.40 -2.34
C LEU A 159 -5.30 0.38 -2.79
N LEU A 160 -5.02 -0.30 -3.91
CA LEU A 160 -3.69 -0.51 -4.46
C LEU A 160 -3.59 0.19 -5.83
N ASP A 161 -2.83 1.28 -5.89
CA ASP A 161 -2.60 2.04 -7.14
C ASP A 161 -1.32 1.53 -7.80
N GLU A 162 -1.47 0.80 -8.91
CA GLU A 162 -0.40 0.17 -9.70
C GLU A 162 0.60 -0.63 -8.84
N PRO A 163 0.15 -1.67 -8.11
CA PRO A 163 1.02 -2.43 -7.21
C PRO A 163 2.16 -3.17 -7.90
N PHE A 164 2.05 -3.49 -9.18
CA PHE A 164 3.03 -4.25 -9.96
C PHE A 164 3.97 -3.37 -10.78
N SER A 165 3.74 -2.05 -10.80
CA SER A 165 4.52 -1.13 -11.61
C SER A 165 5.96 -1.01 -11.12
N GLY A 166 6.93 -1.14 -12.04
CA GLY A 166 8.36 -0.98 -11.74
C GLY A 166 8.96 -2.07 -10.85
N VAL A 167 8.30 -3.22 -10.75
CA VAL A 167 8.73 -4.37 -9.95
C VAL A 167 9.18 -5.50 -10.88
N ASP A 168 10.21 -6.24 -10.49
CA ASP A 168 10.67 -7.41 -11.25
C ASP A 168 9.65 -8.56 -11.21
N PRO A 169 9.66 -9.49 -12.19
CA PRO A 169 8.65 -10.53 -12.30
C PRO A 169 8.55 -11.46 -11.08
N ILE A 170 9.66 -11.71 -10.37
CA ILE A 170 9.68 -12.56 -9.17
C ILE A 170 8.96 -11.84 -8.03
N ALA A 171 9.28 -10.56 -7.83
CA ALA A 171 8.63 -9.76 -6.81
C ALA A 171 7.14 -9.48 -7.11
N VAL A 172 6.72 -9.50 -8.39
CA VAL A 172 5.28 -9.46 -8.74
C VAL A 172 4.55 -10.67 -8.18
N LEU A 173 5.12 -11.88 -8.27
CA LEU A 173 4.54 -13.09 -7.69
C LEU A 173 4.39 -12.98 -6.16
N ASP A 174 5.41 -12.48 -5.49
CA ASP A 174 5.37 -12.24 -4.04
C ASP A 174 4.25 -11.28 -3.65
N ILE A 175 4.10 -10.18 -4.40
CA ILE A 175 3.03 -9.19 -4.15
C ILE A 175 1.65 -9.81 -4.41
N GLN A 176 1.49 -10.62 -5.47
CA GLN A 176 0.24 -11.32 -5.73
C GLN A 176 -0.13 -12.27 -4.59
N GLN A 177 0.84 -13.03 -4.05
CA GLN A 177 0.64 -13.90 -2.89
C GLN A 177 0.20 -13.10 -1.65
N ILE A 178 0.86 -11.97 -1.37
CA ILE A 178 0.46 -11.07 -0.28
C ILE A 178 -0.99 -10.62 -0.47
N VAL A 179 -1.36 -10.12 -1.64
CA VAL A 179 -2.71 -9.62 -1.93
C VAL A 179 -3.76 -10.72 -1.73
N LEU A 180 -3.48 -11.95 -2.17
CA LEU A 180 -4.37 -13.09 -1.98
C LEU A 180 -4.50 -13.48 -0.50
N SER A 181 -3.41 -13.49 0.26
CA SER A 181 -3.46 -13.75 1.71
C SER A 181 -4.29 -12.70 2.47
N LEU A 182 -4.25 -11.44 2.03
CA LEU A 182 -5.06 -10.37 2.61
C LEU A 182 -6.55 -10.56 2.33
N ARG A 183 -6.91 -11.00 1.13
CA ARG A 183 -8.27 -11.40 0.77
C ARG A 183 -8.80 -12.51 1.69
N GLU A 184 -7.99 -13.56 1.93
CA GLU A 184 -8.36 -14.67 2.82
C GLU A 184 -8.60 -14.22 4.27
N ARG A 185 -7.95 -13.13 4.68
CA ARG A 185 -8.20 -12.48 5.97
C ARG A 185 -9.47 -11.62 5.98
N GLY A 186 -10.23 -11.59 4.90
CA GLY A 186 -11.48 -10.84 4.78
C GLY A 186 -11.29 -9.37 4.36
N ILE A 187 -10.08 -8.94 3.99
CA ILE A 187 -9.84 -7.58 3.52
C ILE A 187 -10.36 -7.45 2.09
N GLY A 188 -11.25 -6.48 1.85
CA GLY A 188 -11.64 -6.10 0.49
C GLY A 188 -10.51 -5.35 -0.20
N ILE A 189 -10.28 -5.62 -1.48
CA ILE A 189 -9.17 -5.03 -2.23
C ILE A 189 -9.69 -4.44 -3.53
N LEU A 190 -9.41 -3.16 -3.75
CA LEU A 190 -9.56 -2.51 -5.04
C LEU A 190 -8.19 -2.20 -5.60
N LEU A 191 -7.89 -2.70 -6.79
CA LEU A 191 -6.60 -2.42 -7.40
C LEU A 191 -6.74 -1.89 -8.84
N THR A 192 -5.79 -1.07 -9.25
CA THR A 192 -5.61 -0.65 -10.64
C THR A 192 -4.17 -0.92 -11.06
N ASP A 193 -3.98 -1.41 -12.28
CA ASP A 193 -2.65 -1.60 -12.85
C ASP A 193 -2.73 -1.55 -14.38
N HIS A 194 -1.60 -1.32 -15.03
CA HIS A 194 -1.43 -1.44 -16.46
C HIS A 194 -1.01 -2.85 -16.90
N SER A 195 -0.51 -3.67 -15.96
CA SER A 195 -0.16 -5.07 -16.15
C SER A 195 -1.41 -5.95 -16.11
N VAL A 196 -2.10 -6.01 -17.25
CA VAL A 196 -3.43 -6.64 -17.38
C VAL A 196 -3.44 -8.08 -16.92
N ARG A 197 -2.43 -8.87 -17.34
CA ARG A 197 -2.35 -10.31 -17.04
C ARG A 197 -2.19 -10.56 -15.56
N GLU A 198 -1.27 -9.86 -14.94
CA GLU A 198 -0.96 -9.95 -13.51
C GLU A 198 -2.19 -9.58 -12.67
N THR A 199 -2.92 -8.55 -13.08
CA THR A 199 -4.13 -8.10 -12.41
C THR A 199 -5.28 -9.10 -12.55
N LEU A 200 -5.61 -9.52 -13.77
CA LEU A 200 -6.68 -10.47 -14.01
C LEU A 200 -6.41 -11.86 -13.38
N THR A 201 -5.14 -12.20 -13.13
CA THR A 201 -4.77 -13.46 -12.48
C THR A 201 -5.31 -13.55 -11.05
N ILE A 202 -5.30 -12.43 -10.30
CA ILE A 202 -5.69 -12.40 -8.89
C ILE A 202 -7.09 -11.82 -8.65
N CYS A 203 -7.66 -11.04 -9.59
CA CYS A 203 -9.00 -10.46 -9.43
C CYS A 203 -10.10 -11.52 -9.59
N GLU A 204 -11.09 -11.49 -8.71
CA GLU A 204 -12.35 -12.22 -8.89
C GLU A 204 -13.20 -11.54 -9.95
N ARG A 205 -13.24 -10.20 -9.92
CA ARG A 205 -14.05 -9.37 -10.81
C ARG A 205 -13.30 -8.09 -11.17
N SER A 206 -13.54 -7.56 -12.37
CA SER A 206 -12.94 -6.31 -12.79
C SER A 206 -13.94 -5.44 -13.57
N TYR A 207 -13.70 -4.13 -13.52
CA TYR A 207 -14.39 -3.13 -14.33
C TYR A 207 -13.39 -2.56 -15.33
N ILE A 208 -13.78 -2.51 -16.60
CA ILE A 208 -12.99 -1.86 -17.65
C ILE A 208 -13.55 -0.46 -17.89
N ILE A 209 -12.73 0.54 -17.59
CA ILE A 209 -13.05 1.96 -17.82
C ILE A 209 -12.42 2.39 -19.15
N ASN A 210 -13.19 3.08 -19.95
CA ASN A 210 -12.73 3.79 -21.13
C ASN A 210 -13.44 5.14 -21.26
N GLU A 211 -12.69 6.19 -21.61
CA GLU A 211 -13.23 7.56 -21.78
C GLU A 211 -14.10 8.05 -20.61
N GLY A 212 -13.71 7.68 -19.40
CA GLY A 212 -14.38 8.08 -18.17
C GLY A 212 -15.61 7.26 -17.78
N GLN A 213 -16.00 6.25 -18.54
CA GLN A 213 -17.18 5.43 -18.28
C GLN A 213 -16.81 3.95 -18.08
N VAL A 214 -17.62 3.21 -17.32
CA VAL A 214 -17.52 1.74 -17.25
C VAL A 214 -18.05 1.16 -18.53
N LEU A 215 -17.17 0.50 -19.28
CA LEU A 215 -17.50 -0.08 -20.59
C LEU A 215 -18.07 -1.48 -20.47
N THR A 216 -17.43 -2.29 -19.63
CA THR A 216 -17.84 -3.66 -19.31
C THR A 216 -17.31 -4.05 -17.94
N SER A 217 -17.92 -5.05 -17.33
CA SER A 217 -17.45 -5.63 -16.05
C SER A 217 -17.83 -7.10 -15.99
N GLY A 218 -17.07 -7.86 -15.24
CA GLY A 218 -17.29 -9.29 -15.05
C GLY A 218 -16.13 -9.98 -14.38
N THR A 219 -16.24 -11.28 -14.24
CA THR A 219 -15.14 -12.15 -13.81
C THR A 219 -13.99 -12.12 -14.83
N SER A 220 -12.79 -12.49 -14.41
CA SER A 220 -11.65 -12.56 -15.33
C SER A 220 -11.95 -13.47 -16.54
N ASN A 221 -12.68 -14.57 -16.33
CA ASN A 221 -13.07 -15.48 -17.42
C ASN A 221 -14.03 -14.83 -18.42
N GLU A 222 -15.00 -14.08 -17.94
CA GLU A 222 -15.94 -13.36 -18.79
C GLU A 222 -15.23 -12.26 -19.59
N LEU A 223 -14.39 -11.45 -18.93
CA LEU A 223 -13.68 -10.33 -19.57
C LEU A 223 -12.69 -10.78 -20.65
N VAL A 224 -11.99 -11.90 -20.44
CA VAL A 224 -11.05 -12.46 -21.42
C VAL A 224 -11.74 -12.88 -22.71
N ASN A 225 -13.02 -13.27 -22.62
CA ASN A 225 -13.85 -13.66 -23.75
C ASN A 225 -14.79 -12.54 -24.26
N ASP A 226 -14.85 -11.41 -23.55
CA ASP A 226 -15.70 -10.27 -23.96
C ASP A 226 -15.12 -9.56 -25.19
N PRO A 227 -15.88 -9.47 -26.30
CA PRO A 227 -15.41 -8.85 -27.54
C PRO A 227 -15.08 -7.36 -27.35
N VAL A 228 -15.76 -6.67 -26.42
CA VAL A 228 -15.58 -5.24 -26.15
C VAL A 228 -14.25 -5.05 -25.36
N ALA A 229 -14.04 -5.84 -24.32
CA ALA A 229 -12.82 -5.86 -23.54
C ALA A 229 -11.60 -6.16 -24.42
N ARG A 230 -11.68 -7.18 -25.29
CA ARG A 230 -10.63 -7.55 -26.23
C ARG A 230 -10.29 -6.44 -27.21
N ARG A 231 -11.29 -5.85 -27.87
CA ARG A 231 -11.07 -4.81 -28.88
C ARG A 231 -10.48 -3.53 -28.29
N ILE A 232 -10.86 -3.12 -27.08
CA ILE A 232 -10.52 -1.80 -26.53
C ILE A 232 -9.31 -1.87 -25.61
N TYR A 233 -9.09 -2.97 -24.89
CA TYR A 233 -8.10 -3.01 -23.82
C TYR A 233 -7.15 -4.22 -23.88
N LEU A 234 -7.68 -5.45 -24.03
CA LEU A 234 -6.83 -6.65 -23.97
C LEU A 234 -5.99 -6.84 -25.25
N GLY A 235 -6.52 -6.39 -26.39
CA GLY A 235 -5.93 -6.63 -27.70
C GLY A 235 -6.35 -7.99 -28.30
N GLU A 236 -6.40 -8.06 -29.63
CA GLU A 236 -6.83 -9.28 -30.34
C GLU A 236 -5.84 -10.46 -30.16
N SER A 237 -4.56 -10.15 -29.91
CA SER A 237 -3.53 -11.14 -29.63
C SER A 237 -3.60 -11.76 -28.23
N PHE A 238 -4.49 -11.28 -27.35
CA PHE A 238 -4.67 -11.84 -26.02
C PHE A 238 -5.32 -13.23 -26.10
N ARG A 239 -4.53 -14.26 -25.81
CA ARG A 239 -5.01 -15.65 -25.84
C ARG A 239 -5.66 -15.99 -24.51
N GLY A 240 -6.99 -16.06 -24.51
CA GLY A 240 -7.78 -16.38 -23.31
C GLY A 240 -7.44 -17.74 -22.72
N ASP A 241 -7.26 -18.76 -23.56
CA ASP A 241 -6.95 -20.12 -23.10
C ASP A 241 -5.59 -20.19 -22.39
N ASP A 242 -4.56 -19.58 -22.96
CA ASP A 242 -3.22 -19.51 -22.33
C ASP A 242 -3.27 -18.77 -20.99
N PHE A 243 -4.10 -17.72 -20.90
CA PHE A 243 -4.30 -16.98 -19.67
C PHE A 243 -4.99 -17.84 -18.60
N LEU A 244 -6.07 -18.54 -18.95
CA LEU A 244 -6.83 -19.37 -18.01
C LEU A 244 -5.99 -20.55 -17.47
N HIS A 245 -5.16 -21.17 -18.32
CA HIS A 245 -4.22 -22.21 -17.89
C HIS A 245 -3.18 -21.66 -16.90
N ARG A 246 -2.59 -20.49 -17.19
CA ARG A 246 -1.62 -19.85 -16.30
C ARG A 246 -2.26 -19.40 -14.99
N ARG A 247 -3.49 -18.87 -15.03
CA ARG A 247 -4.24 -18.51 -13.84
C ARG A 247 -4.48 -19.70 -12.94
N ALA A 248 -4.94 -20.83 -13.49
CA ALA A 248 -5.15 -22.05 -12.74
C ALA A 248 -3.85 -22.59 -12.13
N ALA A 249 -2.75 -22.58 -12.90
CA ALA A 249 -1.43 -22.96 -12.41
C ALA A 249 -0.95 -22.04 -11.28
N MET A 250 -1.13 -20.72 -11.43
CA MET A 250 -0.77 -19.75 -10.40
C MET A 250 -1.58 -19.95 -9.13
N GLN A 251 -2.89 -20.14 -9.25
CA GLN A 251 -3.76 -20.42 -8.11
C GLN A 251 -3.37 -21.70 -7.39
N ALA A 252 -2.93 -22.74 -8.12
CA ALA A 252 -2.42 -23.97 -7.54
C ALA A 252 -1.11 -23.74 -6.78
N ILE A 253 -0.14 -22.99 -7.35
CA ILE A 253 1.11 -22.63 -6.69
C ILE A 253 0.85 -21.84 -5.41
N ILE A 254 -0.11 -20.92 -5.44
CA ILE A 254 -0.50 -20.10 -4.30
C ILE A 254 -1.16 -20.96 -3.21
N ALA A 255 -2.04 -21.89 -3.60
CA ALA A 255 -2.67 -22.83 -2.68
C ALA A 255 -1.61 -23.74 -2.02
N GLU A 256 -0.66 -24.24 -2.79
CA GLU A 256 0.46 -25.07 -2.30
C GLU A 256 1.38 -24.26 -1.37
N ALA A 257 1.66 -23.00 -1.69
CA ALA A 257 2.44 -22.12 -0.83
C ALA A 257 1.72 -21.77 0.50
N ALA A 258 0.39 -21.72 0.49
CA ALA A 258 -0.41 -21.50 1.69
C ALA A 258 -0.44 -22.74 2.61
N GLU A 259 -0.24 -23.94 2.08
CA GLU A 259 -0.12 -25.18 2.86
C GLU A 259 1.27 -25.35 3.51
N ILE A 260 2.28 -24.62 3.04
CA ILE A 260 3.60 -24.59 3.71
C ILE A 260 3.40 -23.82 5.03
N PRO A 261 3.54 -24.50 6.20
CA PRO A 261 3.39 -23.81 7.47
C PRO A 261 4.38 -22.64 7.48
N PRO A 262 3.95 -21.43 7.88
CA PRO A 262 4.85 -20.31 8.00
C PRO A 262 6.03 -20.76 8.86
N ALA A 263 7.26 -20.37 8.47
CA ALA A 263 8.45 -20.67 9.26
C ALA A 263 8.14 -20.36 10.74
N PRO A 264 8.58 -21.20 11.70
CA PRO A 264 8.19 -21.07 13.08
C PRO A 264 8.33 -19.62 13.50
N ARG A 265 7.18 -19.00 13.76
CA ARG A 265 7.13 -17.59 14.17
C ARG A 265 7.96 -17.51 15.45
N ARG A 266 9.00 -16.67 15.45
CA ARG A 266 9.69 -16.35 16.68
C ARG A 266 8.64 -15.87 17.67
N ASP A 267 8.66 -16.38 18.90
CA ASP A 267 7.71 -15.94 19.90
C ASP A 267 7.88 -14.42 20.06
N LEU A 268 6.77 -13.70 20.04
CA LEU A 268 6.78 -12.25 20.22
C LEU A 268 7.49 -11.86 21.52
N ALA A 269 7.44 -12.77 22.53
CA ALA A 269 8.15 -12.66 23.78
C ALA A 269 9.68 -12.71 23.59
N ASP A 270 10.19 -13.57 22.69
CA ASP A 270 11.62 -13.68 22.40
C ASP A 270 12.14 -12.45 21.67
N ILE A 271 11.37 -11.93 20.69
CA ILE A 271 11.74 -10.70 19.98
C ILE A 271 11.77 -9.50 20.94
N MET A 272 10.80 -9.42 21.86
CA MET A 272 10.73 -8.34 22.85
C MET A 272 11.81 -8.48 23.92
N ALA A 273 12.19 -9.71 24.30
CA ALA A 273 13.26 -9.96 25.28
C ALA A 273 14.65 -9.62 24.69
N GLU A 274 14.88 -9.92 23.41
CA GLU A 274 16.10 -9.49 22.71
C GLU A 274 16.23 -7.97 22.66
N GLU A 275 15.12 -7.26 22.39
CA GLU A 275 15.10 -5.78 22.35
C GLU A 275 15.29 -5.16 23.76
N GLU A 276 14.66 -5.71 24.80
CA GLU A 276 14.85 -5.27 26.19
C GLU A 276 16.31 -5.48 26.63
N HIS A 277 16.94 -6.60 26.29
CA HIS A 277 18.35 -6.87 26.57
C HIS A 277 19.29 -5.93 25.81
N GLU A 278 18.97 -5.55 24.56
CA GLU A 278 19.78 -4.59 23.82
C GLU A 278 19.60 -3.14 24.31
N GLU A 279 18.39 -2.75 24.73
CA GLU A 279 18.19 -1.44 25.38
C GLU A 279 18.93 -1.37 26.74
N GLU A 280 18.89 -2.42 27.53
CA GLU A 280 19.67 -2.49 28.79
C GLU A 280 21.18 -2.51 28.55
N ALA A 281 21.66 -3.17 27.48
CA ALA A 281 23.07 -3.16 27.11
C ALA A 281 23.57 -1.78 26.67
N LYS A 282 22.71 -0.98 26.05
CA LYS A 282 23.00 0.41 25.64
C LYS A 282 22.92 1.40 26.80
N LEU A 283 22.20 1.06 27.88
CA LEU A 283 22.05 1.88 29.09
C LEU A 283 23.15 1.60 30.14
N LYS A 284 23.97 0.52 29.99
CA LYS A 284 25.09 0.31 30.84
C LYS A 284 26.20 1.32 30.53
N PRO A 285 26.61 2.14 31.49
CA PRO A 285 27.70 3.08 31.27
C PRO A 285 28.99 2.27 30.90
N PRO A 286 29.81 2.76 29.98
CA PRO A 286 31.04 2.10 29.61
C PRO A 286 31.88 1.89 30.89
N GLU A 287 32.40 0.68 31.08
CA GLU A 287 33.35 0.39 32.17
C GLU A 287 34.46 1.44 32.14
N LYS A 288 34.68 2.07 33.27
CA LYS A 288 35.70 3.10 33.45
C LYS A 288 37.11 2.46 33.27
N THR A 289 37.58 2.42 32.05
CA THR A 289 39.03 2.34 31.78
C THR A 289 39.53 3.79 31.70
N GLY A 290 40.39 4.12 32.66
CA GLY A 290 40.79 5.47 33.01
C GLY A 290 41.36 6.34 31.91
N LYS A 291 41.19 7.63 32.16
CA LYS A 291 41.73 8.81 31.48
C LYS A 291 40.93 9.31 30.27
N TYR A 292 39.88 10.08 30.54
CA TYR A 292 39.64 11.32 29.82
C TYR A 292 38.75 12.25 30.68
N THR A 293 39.27 13.42 30.97
CA THR A 293 38.62 14.52 31.68
C THR A 293 37.63 15.21 30.80
N HIS A 294 36.41 15.47 31.34
CA HIS A 294 35.44 16.49 31.03
C HIS A 294 35.14 16.81 29.52
N LEU A 295 34.11 16.17 29.02
CA LEU A 295 33.19 16.76 28.07
C LEU A 295 31.82 16.15 28.37
N GLU A 296 30.89 16.95 28.89
CA GLU A 296 29.50 16.57 29.05
C GLU A 296 28.87 16.46 27.65
N TYR A 297 28.51 15.25 27.25
CA TYR A 297 27.85 14.97 25.98
C TYR A 297 26.34 14.98 26.22
N HIS A 298 25.65 16.00 25.69
CA HIS A 298 24.20 16.06 25.60
C HIS A 298 23.77 15.63 24.19
N PRO A 299 23.24 14.40 23.97
CA PRO A 299 22.88 13.89 22.65
C PRO A 299 21.70 14.61 21.99
N GLU A 300 20.88 15.34 22.76
CA GLU A 300 19.72 16.06 22.24
C GLU A 300 20.06 17.42 21.59
N ALA A 301 21.22 18.01 21.90
CA ALA A 301 21.60 19.33 21.38
C ALA A 301 22.15 19.29 19.94
N ILE A 302 22.67 18.15 19.49
CA ILE A 302 23.29 18.04 18.15
C ILE A 302 22.26 17.86 17.06
N GLU A 303 21.15 17.14 17.30
CA GLU A 303 20.08 16.95 16.32
C GLU A 303 19.30 18.26 16.03
N LEU A 304 19.08 19.11 17.03
CA LEU A 304 18.42 20.40 16.86
C LEU A 304 19.27 21.40 16.06
N ASP A 305 20.56 21.45 16.32
CA ASP A 305 21.51 22.33 15.61
C ASP A 305 21.66 21.96 14.12
N GLU A 306 21.62 20.68 13.78
CA GLU A 306 21.65 20.23 12.39
C GLU A 306 20.34 20.52 11.65
N ILE A 307 19.21 20.39 12.31
CA ILE A 307 17.89 20.71 11.76
C ILE A 307 17.76 22.23 11.54
N GLU A 308 18.21 23.07 12.47
CA GLU A 308 18.20 24.53 12.31
C GLU A 308 19.13 24.98 11.16
N LYS A 309 20.31 24.41 11.03
CA LYS A 309 21.23 24.71 9.90
C LYS A 309 20.65 24.30 8.54
N GLU A 310 19.96 23.17 8.45
CA GLU A 310 19.33 22.75 7.20
C GLU A 310 18.10 23.61 6.85
N LEU A 311 17.32 24.05 7.84
CA LEU A 311 16.22 24.98 7.66
C LEU A 311 16.69 26.36 7.20
N GLU A 312 17.77 26.87 7.77
CA GLU A 312 18.38 28.14 7.35
C GLU A 312 18.95 28.07 5.93
N ARG A 313 19.56 26.95 5.56
CA ARG A 313 20.06 26.70 4.20
C ARG A 313 18.93 26.73 3.17
N ARG A 314 17.82 26.04 3.44
CA ARG A 314 16.63 26.04 2.56
C ARG A 314 15.97 27.40 2.47
N ARG A 315 15.94 28.16 3.56
CA ARG A 315 15.40 29.53 3.59
C ARG A 315 16.23 30.49 2.73
N ASN A 316 17.54 30.32 2.70
CA ASN A 316 18.45 31.09 1.89
C ASN A 316 18.42 30.70 0.40
N GLU A 317 18.18 29.42 0.08
CA GLU A 317 17.98 28.96 -1.30
C GLU A 317 16.66 29.48 -1.91
N LEU A 318 15.58 29.52 -1.13
CA LEU A 318 14.30 30.12 -1.56
C LEU A 318 14.43 31.61 -1.85
N LYS A 319 15.12 32.37 -0.99
CA LYS A 319 15.38 33.82 -1.20
C LYS A 319 16.27 34.12 -2.41
N ARG A 320 17.07 33.15 -2.88
CA ARG A 320 17.89 33.30 -4.10
C ARG A 320 17.13 33.01 -5.39
N ARG A 321 15.98 32.29 -5.31
CA ARG A 321 15.11 32.00 -6.46
C ARG A 321 14.05 33.08 -6.72
N GLU A 322 13.84 33.99 -5.75
CA GLU A 322 12.89 35.11 -5.88
C GLU A 322 13.58 36.45 -6.30
N LYS A 323 14.88 36.41 -6.57
CA LYS A 323 15.65 37.52 -7.19
C LYS A 323 16.11 37.12 -8.59
#